data_8409430001c06392ad9f1a679cd9fadf
#
_entry.id   8409430001c06392ad9f1a679cd9fadf
#
_cell.length_a   1.000
_cell.length_b   1.000
_cell.length_c   1.000
_cell.angle_alpha   90.00
_cell.angle_beta   90.00
_cell.angle_gamma   90.00
#
_symmetry.space_group_name_H-M   'P 1'
#
loop_
_entity.id
_entity.type
_entity.pdbx_description
1 polymer ?
#
loop_
_entity_poly.entity_id
_entity_poly.type
_entity_poly.pdbx_seq_one_letter_code
_entity_poly.pdbx_strand_id
1 'polypeptide(L)' 'GPHGVRAVCVTPGPVLTRAAMSGMPTVLGRAAEPHELVDVILFLCSANASFITGTNHVVDGGRLLMYQPYRAPEAK' A
#
# COMPACT_ATOMS: atom_id res chain seq x y z
N GLY A 1 -17.26 -13.28 5.44
CA GLY A 1 -17.79 -14.56 5.78
C GLY A 1 -19.21 -14.78 5.26
N PRO A 2 -19.90 -15.75 5.78
CA PRO A 2 -21.22 -16.12 5.25
C PRO A 2 -22.28 -15.03 5.41
N HIS A 3 -21.99 -14.00 6.19
CA HIS A 3 -22.91 -12.88 6.40
C HIS A 3 -22.60 -11.67 5.51
N GLY A 4 -21.75 -11.84 4.51
CA GLY A 4 -21.42 -10.75 3.59
C GLY A 4 -20.47 -9.72 4.14
N VAL A 5 -19.80 -10.00 5.25
CA VAL A 5 -18.80 -9.09 5.83
C VAL A 5 -17.43 -9.40 5.23
N ARG A 6 -16.75 -8.37 4.77
CA ARG A 6 -15.35 -8.45 4.33
C ARG A 6 -14.47 -7.71 5.30
N ALA A 7 -13.26 -8.20 5.50
CA ALA A 7 -12.27 -7.56 6.36
C ALA A 7 -10.92 -7.58 5.64
N VAL A 8 -10.34 -6.40 5.48
CA VAL A 8 -9.02 -6.24 4.86
C VAL A 8 -8.19 -5.29 5.71
N CYS A 9 -6.87 -5.40 5.56
CA CYS A 9 -5.93 -4.47 6.17
C CYS A 9 -5.27 -3.64 5.08
N VAL A 10 -4.93 -2.40 5.41
CA VAL A 10 -4.10 -1.54 4.56
C VAL A 10 -2.89 -1.14 5.36
N THR A 11 -1.71 -1.40 4.82
CA THR A 11 -0.44 -1.02 5.44
C THR A 11 0.18 0.08 4.59
N PRO A 12 0.11 1.35 5.03
CA PRO A 12 0.68 2.45 4.26
C PRO A 12 2.18 2.56 4.49
N GLY A 13 2.87 3.16 3.51
CA GLY A 13 4.22 3.65 3.68
C GLY A 13 4.21 5.13 4.07
N PRO A 14 5.23 5.90 3.64
CA PRO A 14 5.27 7.32 3.95
C PRO A 14 4.20 8.09 3.17
N VAL A 15 3.39 8.84 3.90
CA VAL A 15 2.33 9.68 3.33
C VAL A 15 2.65 11.13 3.71
N LEU A 16 2.45 12.04 2.77
CA LEU A 16 2.78 13.46 2.97
C LEU A 16 1.77 14.15 3.88
N THR A 17 1.73 13.73 5.14
CA THR A 17 0.97 14.40 6.19
C THR A 17 1.86 15.30 7.03
N ARG A 18 3.17 15.15 6.93
CA ARG A 18 4.18 15.96 7.60
C ARG A 18 5.37 16.12 6.68
N ALA A 19 6.08 17.23 6.84
CA ALA A 19 7.28 17.52 6.06
C ALA A 19 8.34 16.41 6.20
N ALA A 20 8.45 15.80 7.38
CA ALA A 20 9.45 14.75 7.61
C ALA A 20 9.22 13.52 6.74
N MET A 21 7.98 13.27 6.31
CA MET A 21 7.67 12.11 5.49
C MET A 21 8.19 12.25 4.05
N SER A 22 8.37 13.46 3.57
CA SER A 22 8.80 13.70 2.18
C SER A 22 10.20 13.17 1.90
N GLY A 23 11.04 13.03 2.95
CA GLY A 23 12.40 12.53 2.80
C GLY A 23 12.54 11.02 2.91
N MET A 24 11.46 10.29 3.15
CA MET A 24 11.54 8.84 3.29
C MET A 24 11.61 8.16 1.92
N PRO A 25 12.63 7.32 1.69
CA PRO A 25 12.83 6.72 0.37
C PRO A 25 11.79 5.64 0.08
N THR A 26 11.36 5.59 -1.16
CA THR A 26 10.53 4.50 -1.70
C THR A 26 11.07 4.14 -3.08
N VAL A 27 10.67 2.97 -3.57
CA VAL A 27 11.06 2.55 -4.93
C VAL A 27 10.51 3.53 -5.98
N LEU A 28 9.32 4.08 -5.74
CA LEU A 28 8.74 5.06 -6.65
C LEU A 28 9.39 6.44 -6.56
N GLY A 29 10.29 6.63 -5.58
CA GLY A 29 11.08 7.85 -5.47
C GLY A 29 10.40 9.01 -4.77
N ARG A 30 9.26 8.76 -4.13
CA ARG A 30 8.54 9.81 -3.40
C ARG A 30 7.63 9.21 -2.34
N ALA A 31 7.22 10.02 -1.38
CA ALA A 31 6.13 9.66 -0.47
C ALA A 31 4.79 9.81 -1.20
N ALA A 32 3.77 9.15 -0.68
CA ALA A 32 2.44 9.21 -1.26
C ALA A 32 1.74 10.54 -0.90
N GLU A 33 0.94 11.03 -1.85
CA GLU A 33 -0.05 12.03 -1.50
C GLU A 33 -1.19 11.36 -0.74
N PRO A 34 -1.85 12.04 0.23
CA PRO A 34 -2.91 11.41 1.00
C PRO A 34 -4.01 10.78 0.15
N HIS A 35 -4.39 11.39 -0.97
CA HIS A 35 -5.45 10.86 -1.82
C HIS A 35 -5.08 9.52 -2.44
N GLU A 36 -3.79 9.25 -2.64
CA GLU A 36 -3.36 7.97 -3.20
C GLU A 36 -3.65 6.81 -2.27
N LEU A 37 -3.62 7.04 -0.96
CA LEU A 37 -4.01 6.05 0.02
C LEU A 37 -5.53 5.97 0.17
N VAL A 38 -6.19 7.11 0.20
CA VAL A 38 -7.65 7.18 0.31
C VAL A 38 -8.33 6.47 -0.85
N ASP A 39 -7.82 6.64 -2.06
CA ASP A 39 -8.40 6.00 -3.25
C ASP A 39 -8.36 4.48 -3.13
N VAL A 40 -7.28 3.91 -2.59
CA VAL A 40 -7.19 2.47 -2.35
C VAL A 40 -8.22 2.03 -1.32
N ILE A 41 -8.34 2.77 -0.23
CA ILE A 41 -9.30 2.44 0.83
C ILE A 41 -10.73 2.48 0.30
N LEU A 42 -11.07 3.50 -0.47
CA LEU A 42 -12.39 3.64 -1.05
C LEU A 42 -12.70 2.49 -2.02
N PHE A 43 -11.72 2.09 -2.83
CA PHE A 43 -11.89 0.94 -3.71
C PHE A 43 -12.18 -0.33 -2.90
N LEU A 44 -11.39 -0.57 -1.85
CA LEU A 44 -11.54 -1.78 -1.04
C LEU A 44 -12.88 -1.82 -0.30
N CYS A 45 -13.45 -0.66 0.00
CA CYS A 45 -14.78 -0.57 0.63
C CYS A 45 -15.92 -0.68 -0.38
N SER A 46 -15.64 -0.62 -1.67
CA SER A 46 -16.67 -0.57 -2.70
C SER A 46 -17.10 -1.97 -3.12
N ALA A 47 -18.24 -2.02 -3.85
CA ALA A 47 -18.72 -3.26 -4.44
C ALA A 47 -17.75 -3.83 -5.48
N ASN A 48 -16.88 -2.98 -6.05
CA ASN A 48 -15.89 -3.43 -7.02
C ASN A 48 -14.83 -4.34 -6.40
N ALA A 49 -14.70 -4.33 -5.08
CA ALA A 49 -13.77 -5.20 -4.35
C ALA A 49 -14.50 -6.35 -3.66
N SER A 50 -15.63 -6.78 -4.19
CA SER A 50 -16.52 -7.74 -3.52
C SER A 50 -15.91 -9.11 -3.30
N PHE A 51 -14.86 -9.47 -4.03
CA PHE A 51 -14.19 -10.76 -3.88
C PHE A 51 -12.87 -10.67 -3.09
N ILE A 52 -12.60 -9.51 -2.45
CA ILE A 52 -11.39 -9.29 -1.70
C ILE A 52 -11.69 -9.31 -0.21
N THR A 53 -11.10 -10.25 0.49
CA THR A 53 -11.22 -10.33 1.96
C THR A 53 -10.04 -11.12 2.51
N GLY A 54 -9.73 -10.92 3.78
CA GLY A 54 -8.69 -11.67 4.47
C GLY A 54 -7.28 -11.32 4.02
N THR A 55 -7.07 -10.17 3.40
CA THR A 55 -5.79 -9.80 2.80
C THR A 55 -5.25 -8.52 3.42
N ASN A 56 -3.93 -8.35 3.29
CA ASN A 56 -3.26 -7.11 3.66
C ASN A 56 -2.73 -6.45 2.39
N HIS A 57 -3.10 -5.20 2.19
CA HIS A 57 -2.73 -4.42 1.02
C HIS A 57 -1.65 -3.42 1.40
N VAL A 58 -0.43 -3.70 0.98
CA VAL A 58 0.71 -2.82 1.26
C VAL A 58 0.73 -1.72 0.19
N VAL A 59 0.59 -0.48 0.63
CA VAL A 59 0.53 0.68 -0.26
C VAL A 59 1.64 1.63 0.18
N ASP A 60 2.86 1.32 -0.23
CA ASP A 60 4.05 1.94 0.31
C ASP A 60 5.06 2.42 -0.75
N GLY A 61 4.64 2.44 -2.02
CA GLY A 61 5.55 2.83 -3.09
C GLY A 61 6.74 1.89 -3.25
N GLY A 62 6.61 0.67 -2.75
CA GLY A 62 7.69 -0.32 -2.82
C GLY A 62 8.70 -0.22 -1.68
N ARG A 63 8.41 0.56 -0.63
CA ARG A 63 9.36 0.77 0.45
C ARG A 63 9.82 -0.53 1.12
N LEU A 64 8.90 -1.49 1.32
CA LEU A 64 9.27 -2.77 1.92
C LEU A 64 10.31 -3.53 1.09
N LEU A 65 10.31 -3.37 -0.21
CA LEU A 65 11.29 -4.01 -1.07
C LEU A 65 12.71 -3.54 -0.81
N MET A 66 12.87 -2.34 -0.27
CA MET A 66 14.19 -1.76 0.02
C MET A 66 14.85 -2.41 1.22
N TYR A 67 14.10 -3.15 2.03
CA TYR A 67 14.61 -3.81 3.23
C TYR A 67 14.66 -5.32 3.10
N GLN A 68 14.34 -5.85 1.92
CA GLN A 68 14.39 -7.29 1.70
C GLN A 68 15.84 -7.77 1.62
N PRO A 69 16.20 -8.86 2.30
CA PRO A 69 17.54 -9.42 2.17
C PRO A 69 17.79 -10.03 0.79
N TYR A 70 16.72 -10.43 0.12
CA TYR A 70 16.81 -10.99 -1.22
C TYR A 70 17.07 -9.90 -2.23
N ARG A 71 18.02 -10.16 -3.11
CA ARG A 71 18.28 -9.29 -4.23
C ARG A 71 17.72 -9.94 -5.49
N ALA A 72 16.93 -9.19 -6.24
CA ALA A 72 16.48 -9.70 -7.52
C ALA A 72 17.68 -10.04 -8.40
N PRO A 73 17.58 -11.07 -9.25
CA PRO A 73 18.64 -11.37 -10.21
C PRO A 73 18.94 -10.15 -11.07
N GLU A 74 20.22 -10.04 -11.48
CA GLU A 74 20.60 -8.99 -12.41
C GLU A 74 19.73 -9.04 -13.65
N ALA A 75 19.39 -7.88 -14.18
CA ALA A 75 18.64 -7.79 -15.43
C ALA A 75 19.45 -8.46 -16.53
N LYS A 76 18.78 -9.25 -17.32
CA LYS A 76 19.43 -10.00 -18.39
C LYS A 76 19.04 -9.52 -19.74
#